data_37731e60a299bc88b1931f1ce088a0e5
#
_entry.id   37731e60a299bc88b1931f1ce088a0e5
#
_cell.length_a   1.000
_cell.length_b   1.000
_cell.length_c   1.000
_cell.angle_alpha   90.00
_cell.angle_beta   90.00
_cell.angle_gamma   90.00
#
_symmetry.space_group_name_H-M   'P 1'
#
loop_
_entity.id
_entity.type
_entity.pdbx_description
1 polymer ?
#
loop_
_entity_poly.entity_id
_entity_poly.type
_entity_poly.pdbx_seq_one_letter_code
_entity_poly.pdbx_strand_id
1 'polypeptide(L)'
;MNSTTDPLLTLYYDGGCPVCTREISFYRGRRGAERIRWVNLAQCEPSDLGTDLSFDAAIARLHARLPNGQLVSGARAFAALWQALPAFRLAGRVAALPGIVHGLEWGYRGFLRLRRVWRRAPEACKLPTRP
;
A
#
# COMPACT_ATOMS: atom_id res chain seq x y z
N MET A 1 19.04 -12.98 14.51
CA MET A 1 18.32 -12.59 13.86
C MET A 1 18.52 -12.65 12.56
N ASN A 2 17.82 -12.65 11.83
CA ASN A 2 17.93 -12.79 10.64
C ASN A 2 17.26 -11.84 9.88
N SER A 3 17.94 -10.89 9.38
CA SER A 3 17.39 -9.83 8.61
C SER A 3 16.76 -10.34 7.34
N THR A 4 17.06 -11.54 6.96
CA THR A 4 16.45 -12.06 5.73
C THR A 4 14.99 -12.37 5.90
N THR A 5 14.50 -12.47 7.12
CA THR A 5 13.08 -12.71 7.31
C THR A 5 12.29 -11.43 7.47
N ASP A 6 12.97 -10.29 7.61
CA ASP A 6 12.27 -9.02 7.73
C ASP A 6 11.86 -8.51 6.36
N PRO A 7 10.62 -8.06 6.19
CA PRO A 7 10.21 -7.56 4.89
C PRO A 7 10.87 -6.23 4.60
N LEU A 8 11.13 -5.97 3.32
CA LEU A 8 11.62 -4.67 2.89
C LEU A 8 10.55 -3.61 3.05
N LEU A 9 9.30 -4.02 3.00
CA LEU A 9 8.19 -3.09 2.99
C LEU A 9 6.93 -3.83 3.36
N THR A 10 6.03 -3.16 4.06
CA THR A 10 4.69 -3.68 4.28
C THR A 10 3.74 -2.78 3.52
N LEU A 11 2.93 -3.34 2.67
CA LEU A 11 2.00 -2.57 1.85
C LEU A 11 0.57 -2.92 2.22
N TYR A 12 -0.23 -1.91 2.53
CA TYR A 12 -1.62 -2.09 2.90
C TYR A 12 -2.48 -1.69 1.71
N TYR A 13 -3.24 -2.62 1.17
CA TYR A 13 -4.03 -2.34 -0.01
C TYR A 13 -5.49 -2.74 0.16
N ASP A 14 -6.34 -2.09 -0.61
CA ASP A 14 -7.79 -2.29 -0.53
C ASP A 14 -8.20 -3.47 -1.41
N GLY A 15 -8.38 -4.63 -0.80
CA GLY A 15 -8.78 -5.82 -1.53
C GLY A 15 -10.22 -5.76 -2.06
N GLY A 16 -11.00 -4.76 -1.64
CA GLY A 16 -12.35 -4.57 -2.15
C GLY A 16 -12.42 -3.72 -3.41
N CYS A 17 -11.30 -3.20 -3.85
CA CYS A 17 -11.25 -2.37 -5.05
C CYS A 17 -10.72 -3.21 -6.22
N PRO A 18 -11.51 -3.44 -7.26
CA PRO A 18 -11.06 -4.29 -8.38
C PRO A 18 -9.81 -3.78 -9.06
N VAL A 19 -9.69 -2.47 -9.25
CA VAL A 19 -8.53 -1.88 -9.89
C VAL A 19 -7.31 -2.03 -9.02
N CYS A 20 -7.46 -1.77 -7.72
CA CYS A 20 -6.35 -1.90 -6.79
C CYS A 20 -5.85 -3.34 -6.72
N THR A 21 -6.78 -4.29 -6.69
CA THR A 21 -6.43 -5.70 -6.61
C THR A 21 -5.67 -6.15 -7.85
N ARG A 22 -6.11 -5.69 -9.01
CA ARG A 22 -5.45 -6.04 -10.27
C ARG A 22 -4.03 -5.48 -10.30
N GLU A 23 -3.86 -4.26 -9.86
CA GLU A 23 -2.55 -3.63 -9.86
C GLU A 23 -1.61 -4.34 -8.89
N ILE A 24 -2.11 -4.64 -7.71
CA ILE A 24 -1.31 -5.35 -6.72
C ILE A 24 -0.91 -6.73 -7.23
N SER A 25 -1.82 -7.43 -7.90
CA SER A 25 -1.49 -8.74 -8.47
C SER A 25 -0.36 -8.64 -9.48
N PHE A 26 -0.35 -7.57 -10.26
CA PHE A 26 0.73 -7.34 -11.21
C PHE A 26 2.07 -7.21 -10.49
N TYR A 27 2.11 -6.42 -9.43
CA TYR A 27 3.37 -6.24 -8.70
C TYR A 27 3.80 -7.50 -7.97
N ARG A 28 2.84 -8.26 -7.45
CA ARG A 28 3.19 -9.46 -6.71
C ARG A 28 3.83 -10.53 -7.60
N GLY A 29 3.63 -10.41 -8.91
CA GLY A 29 4.28 -11.32 -9.84
C GLY A 29 5.68 -10.90 -10.21
N ARG A 30 6.17 -9.76 -9.70
CA ARG A 30 7.50 -9.29 -10.07
C ARG A 30 8.54 -9.89 -9.14
N ARG A 31 9.77 -9.97 -9.65
CA ARG A 31 10.88 -10.43 -8.83
C ARG A 31 11.07 -9.49 -7.64
N GLY A 32 11.28 -10.04 -6.50
CA GLY A 32 11.47 -9.24 -5.28
C GLY A 32 10.20 -9.06 -4.48
N ALA A 33 9.05 -9.38 -5.06
CA ALA A 33 7.79 -9.20 -4.36
C ALA A 33 7.68 -10.08 -3.12
N GLU A 34 8.42 -11.16 -3.06
CA GLU A 34 8.39 -12.06 -1.91
C GLU A 34 8.97 -11.40 -0.67
N ARG A 35 9.69 -10.30 -0.83
CA ARG A 35 10.25 -9.57 0.30
C ARG A 35 9.34 -8.45 0.78
N ILE A 36 8.16 -8.33 0.18
CA ILE A 36 7.17 -7.33 0.59
C ILE A 36 6.06 -8.06 1.32
N ARG A 37 5.65 -7.51 2.44
CA ARG A 37 4.52 -8.05 3.17
C ARG A 37 3.27 -7.38 2.64
N TRP A 38 2.38 -8.15 2.02
CA TRP A 38 1.18 -7.60 1.40
C TRP A 38 0.00 -7.80 2.35
N VAL A 39 -0.58 -6.71 2.79
CA VAL A 39 -1.71 -6.77 3.72
C VAL A 39 -2.98 -6.37 3.00
N ASN A 40 -3.86 -7.35 2.82
CA ASN A 40 -5.15 -7.12 2.17
C ASN A 40 -6.13 -6.65 3.22
N LEU A 41 -6.56 -5.41 3.13
CA LEU A 41 -7.42 -4.81 4.14
C LEU A 41 -8.80 -5.47 4.23
N ALA A 42 -9.18 -6.22 3.22
CA ALA A 42 -10.46 -6.94 3.26
C ALA A 42 -10.36 -8.19 4.13
N GLN A 43 -9.15 -8.63 4.46
CA GLN A 43 -8.94 -9.88 5.18
C GLN A 43 -7.94 -9.81 6.32
N CYS A 44 -7.46 -8.64 6.64
CA CYS A 44 -6.38 -8.54 7.63
C CYS A 44 -6.91 -8.64 9.05
N GLU A 45 -5.98 -8.82 9.98
CA GLU A 45 -6.27 -8.76 11.40
C GLU A 45 -5.97 -7.35 11.90
N PRO A 46 -6.61 -6.89 12.94
CA PRO A 46 -6.33 -5.54 13.46
C PRO A 46 -4.86 -5.33 13.80
N SER A 47 -4.19 -6.36 14.29
CA SER A 47 -2.78 -6.24 14.65
C SER A 47 -1.89 -6.02 13.43
N ASP A 48 -2.36 -6.34 12.24
CA ASP A 48 -1.58 -6.12 11.03
C ASP A 48 -1.39 -4.63 10.74
N LEU A 49 -2.26 -3.79 11.26
CA LEU A 49 -2.20 -2.36 11.01
C LEU A 49 -1.21 -1.63 11.92
N GLY A 50 -0.90 -2.20 13.05
CA GLY A 50 -0.06 -1.53 14.03
C GLY A 50 -0.86 -0.51 14.81
N THR A 51 -0.18 0.29 15.61
CA THR A 51 -0.84 1.24 16.51
C THR A 51 -1.06 2.61 15.87
N ASP A 52 -0.39 2.88 14.77
CA ASP A 52 -0.43 4.20 14.14
C ASP A 52 -1.25 4.25 12.85
N LEU A 53 -2.03 3.22 12.56
CA LEU A 53 -2.82 3.18 11.33
C LEU A 53 -4.17 2.58 11.63
N SER A 54 -5.22 3.36 11.40
CA SER A 54 -6.58 2.86 11.56
C SER A 54 -7.05 2.22 10.27
N PHE A 55 -8.07 1.37 10.36
CA PHE A 55 -8.63 0.76 9.16
C PHE A 55 -9.19 1.85 8.23
N ASP A 56 -9.88 2.83 8.78
CA ASP A 56 -10.47 3.88 7.95
C ASP A 56 -9.40 4.65 7.18
N ALA A 57 -8.30 4.97 7.83
CA ALA A 57 -7.22 5.66 7.14
C ALA A 57 -6.58 4.76 6.09
N ALA A 58 -6.41 3.49 6.42
CA ALA A 58 -5.77 2.55 5.50
C ALA A 58 -6.61 2.34 4.24
N ILE A 59 -7.93 2.29 4.41
CA ILE A 59 -8.80 2.03 3.26
C ILE A 59 -8.98 3.29 2.42
N ALA A 60 -8.75 4.46 3.02
CA ALA A 60 -8.95 5.72 2.32
C ALA A 60 -7.90 5.95 1.24
N ARG A 61 -6.68 5.43 1.46
CA ARG A 61 -5.62 5.58 0.49
C ARG A 61 -4.52 4.56 0.76
N LEU A 62 -3.72 4.30 -0.25
CA LEU A 62 -2.63 3.33 -0.12
C LEU A 62 -1.64 3.76 0.94
N HIS A 63 -1.24 2.82 1.78
CA HIS A 63 -0.23 3.07 2.80
C HIS A 63 0.87 2.01 2.69
N ALA A 64 2.06 2.39 3.07
CA ALA A 64 3.18 1.48 3.13
C ALA A 64 4.00 1.78 4.37
N ARG A 65 4.53 0.73 5.00
CA ARG A 65 5.39 0.88 6.16
C ARG A 65 6.79 0.48 5.79
N LEU A 66 7.71 1.39 6.00
CA LEU A 66 9.12 1.18 5.67
C LEU A 66 9.77 0.30 6.72
N PRO A 67 10.96 -0.26 6.43
CA PRO A 67 11.63 -1.13 7.40
C PRO A 67 11.91 -0.45 8.74
N ASN A 68 12.07 0.87 8.72
CA ASN A 68 12.33 1.60 9.97
C ASN A 68 11.06 1.90 10.74
N GLY A 69 9.92 1.43 10.27
CA GLY A 69 8.64 1.64 10.93
C GLY A 69 7.86 2.86 10.46
N GLN A 70 8.47 3.69 9.64
CA GLN A 70 7.82 4.89 9.15
C GLN A 70 6.69 4.56 8.19
N LEU A 71 5.56 5.23 8.36
CA LEU A 71 4.39 4.99 7.53
C LEU A 71 4.29 6.10 6.49
N VAL A 72 4.12 5.73 5.24
CA VAL A 72 3.93 6.68 4.14
C VAL A 72 2.65 6.34 3.39
N SER A 73 2.10 7.29 2.66
CA SER A 73 0.83 7.05 1.98
C SER A 73 0.79 7.70 0.61
N GLY A 74 -0.17 7.28 -0.20
CA GLY A 74 -0.41 7.88 -1.50
C GLY A 74 0.75 7.67 -2.46
N ALA A 75 1.13 8.72 -3.15
CA ALA A 75 2.21 8.63 -4.13
C ALA A 75 3.52 8.18 -3.49
N ARG A 76 3.76 8.56 -2.24
CA ARG A 76 4.98 8.13 -1.55
C ARG A 76 4.97 6.63 -1.29
N ALA A 77 3.80 6.06 -1.04
CA ALA A 77 3.69 4.62 -0.86
C ALA A 77 3.99 3.89 -2.16
N PHE A 78 3.52 4.43 -3.29
CA PHE A 78 3.84 3.85 -4.59
C PHE A 78 5.32 3.96 -4.89
N ALA A 79 5.92 5.10 -4.58
CA ALA A 79 7.35 5.27 -4.81
C ALA A 79 8.15 4.27 -3.98
N ALA A 80 7.73 4.05 -2.73
CA ALA A 80 8.41 3.07 -1.88
C ALA A 80 8.26 1.66 -2.43
N LEU A 81 7.06 1.33 -2.93
CA LEU A 81 6.82 0.03 -3.54
C LEU A 81 7.73 -0.18 -4.74
N TRP A 82 7.80 0.80 -5.62
CA TRP A 82 8.62 0.67 -6.82
C TRP A 82 10.10 0.56 -6.46
N GLN A 83 10.54 1.28 -5.45
CA GLN A 83 11.95 1.18 -5.04
C GLN A 83 12.27 -0.19 -4.46
N ALA A 84 11.28 -0.87 -3.90
CA ALA A 84 11.48 -2.19 -3.33
C ALA A 84 11.53 -3.29 -4.38
N LEU A 85 11.03 -3.02 -5.59
CA LEU A 85 11.01 -4.00 -6.66
C LEU A 85 12.13 -3.71 -7.65
N PRO A 86 13.06 -4.63 -7.86
CA PRO A 86 14.22 -4.35 -8.73
C PRO A 86 13.85 -3.82 -10.10
N ALA A 87 12.80 -4.34 -10.72
CA ALA A 87 12.43 -3.90 -12.06
C ALA A 87 11.97 -2.45 -12.11
N PHE A 88 11.47 -1.93 -10.99
CA PHE A 88 10.93 -0.58 -10.95
C PHE A 88 11.74 0.37 -10.08
N ARG A 89 12.93 -0.06 -9.66
CA ARG A 89 13.70 0.72 -8.69
C ARG A 89 14.02 2.13 -9.17
N LEU A 90 14.44 2.26 -10.42
CA LEU A 90 14.76 3.57 -10.96
C LEU A 90 13.51 4.43 -11.07
N ALA A 91 12.41 3.85 -11.53
CA ALA A 91 11.16 4.57 -11.62
C ALA A 91 10.71 5.05 -10.24
N GLY A 92 10.93 4.23 -9.21
CA GLY A 92 10.60 4.60 -7.85
C GLY A 92 11.42 5.76 -7.34
N ARG A 93 12.70 5.79 -7.70
CA ARG A 93 13.56 6.90 -7.31
C ARG A 93 13.13 8.20 -7.96
N VAL A 94 12.75 8.13 -9.22
CA VAL A 94 12.26 9.31 -9.93
C VAL A 94 10.94 9.76 -9.32
N ALA A 95 10.06 8.80 -9.03
CA ALA A 95 8.75 9.13 -8.46
C ALA A 95 8.87 9.76 -7.08
N ALA A 96 9.95 9.49 -6.37
CA ALA A 96 10.14 10.04 -5.03
C ALA A 96 10.67 11.47 -5.02
N LEU A 97 11.10 11.99 -6.17
CA LEU A 97 11.62 13.35 -6.23
C LEU A 97 10.53 14.35 -5.87
N PRO A 98 10.88 15.43 -5.15
CA PRO A 98 9.86 16.33 -4.59
C PRO A 98 8.82 16.83 -5.58
N GLY A 99 9.25 17.29 -6.74
CA GLY A 99 8.31 17.81 -7.73
C GLY A 99 7.44 16.71 -8.33
N ILE A 100 8.04 15.57 -8.60
CA ILE A 100 7.35 14.47 -9.25
C ILE A 100 6.37 13.81 -8.30
N VAL A 101 6.77 13.62 -7.04
CA VAL A 101 5.89 12.97 -6.08
C VAL A 101 4.64 13.82 -5.84
N HIS A 102 4.77 15.14 -5.88
CA HIS A 102 3.61 16.00 -5.72
C HIS A 102 2.65 15.88 -6.90
N GLY A 103 3.20 15.80 -8.11
CA GLY A 103 2.36 15.59 -9.29
C GLY A 103 1.64 14.27 -9.26
N LEU A 104 2.35 13.22 -8.83
CA LEU A 104 1.76 11.90 -8.70
C LEU A 104 0.68 11.88 -7.61
N GLU A 105 0.90 12.64 -6.55
CA GLU A 105 -0.09 12.71 -5.49
C GLU A 105 -1.38 13.36 -6.00
N TRP A 106 -1.27 14.37 -6.84
CA TRP A 106 -2.45 14.99 -7.45
C TRP A 106 -3.21 13.96 -8.30
N GLY A 107 -2.50 13.21 -9.12
CA GLY A 107 -3.11 12.16 -9.93
C GLY A 107 -3.76 11.10 -9.07
N TYR A 108 -3.10 10.74 -7.98
CA TYR A 108 -3.62 9.74 -7.07
C TYR A 108 -4.91 10.21 -6.41
N ARG A 109 -4.98 11.49 -6.05
CA ARG A 109 -6.20 12.04 -5.47
C ARG A 109 -7.36 11.99 -6.46
N GLY A 110 -7.05 12.24 -7.73
CA GLY A 110 -8.06 12.10 -8.77
C GLY A 110 -8.54 10.68 -8.89
N PHE A 111 -7.62 9.73 -8.83
CA PHE A 111 -7.95 8.31 -8.86
C PHE A 111 -8.84 7.95 -7.67
N LEU A 112 -8.54 8.47 -6.49
CA LEU A 112 -9.34 8.16 -5.31
C LEU A 112 -10.78 8.63 -5.46
N ARG A 113 -10.99 9.77 -6.11
CA ARG A 113 -12.35 10.24 -6.36
C ARG A 113 -13.06 9.31 -7.32
N LEU A 114 -12.36 8.89 -8.36
CA LEU A 114 -12.93 8.00 -9.35
C LEU A 114 -13.18 6.62 -8.75
N ARG A 115 -12.33 6.19 -7.86
CA ARG A 115 -12.45 4.88 -7.24
C ARG A 115 -13.75 4.71 -6.48
N ARG A 116 -14.31 5.80 -5.98
CA ARG A 116 -15.59 5.73 -5.26
C ARG A 116 -16.70 5.15 -6.12
N VAL A 117 -16.57 5.28 -7.43
CA VAL A 117 -17.58 4.76 -8.34
C VAL A 117 -17.50 3.26 -8.43
N TRP A 118 -16.30 2.71 -8.33
CA TRP A 118 -16.09 1.29 -8.56
C TRP A 118 -16.07 0.44 -7.31
N ARG A 119 -15.66 0.98 -6.21
CA ARG A 119 -15.37 0.11 -5.10
C ARG A 119 -16.64 -0.21 -4.33
N ARG A 120 -16.67 -1.40 -3.82
CA ARG A 120 -17.77 -1.83 -2.97
C ARG A 120 -17.55 -1.29 -1.59
N ALA A 121 -18.59 -1.36 -0.77
CA ALA A 121 -18.46 -0.95 0.61
C ALA A 121 -17.30 -1.70 1.25
N PRO A 122 -16.41 -1.01 1.97
CA PRO A 122 -15.27 -1.69 2.55
C PRO A 122 -15.69 -2.64 3.66
N GLU A 123 -14.99 -3.76 3.72
CA GLU A 123 -15.15 -4.67 4.83
C GLU A 123 -14.04 -4.37 5.79
N ALA A 124 -14.35 -4.22 7.04
CA ALA A 124 -13.31 -3.96 8.00
C ALA A 124 -12.38 -5.16 8.08
N CYS A 125 -11.13 -4.93 8.36
CA CYS A 125 -10.26 -5.98 8.77
C CYS A 125 -11.01 -6.78 9.81
N LYS A 126 -10.60 -7.99 10.08
CA LYS A 126 -11.32 -8.82 11.01
C LYS A 126 -11.29 -8.21 12.37
N LEU A 127 -11.98 -7.11 12.50
CA LEU A 127 -12.06 -6.41 13.75
C LEU A 127 -12.98 -7.15 14.68
N PRO A 128 -12.71 -7.08 15.95
CA PRO A 128 -13.65 -7.58 16.91
C PRO A 128 -14.96 -6.88 16.68
N THR A 129 -15.99 -7.49 17.04
CA THR A 129 -17.28 -6.93 16.84
C THR A 129 -17.34 -5.52 17.25
N ARG A 130 -17.89 -4.70 16.40
CA ARG A 130 -18.06 -3.36 16.77
C ARG A 130 -19.23 -3.33 17.65
N PRO A 131 -19.17 -2.67 18.71
CA PRO A 131 -20.31 -2.57 19.62
C PRO A 131 -21.45 -1.85 18.96
#